data_596facd391ac5250f027753e649e9a51
#
_entry.id   596facd391ac5250f027753e649e9a51
#
_cell.length_a   1.000
_cell.length_b   1.000
_cell.length_c   1.000
_cell.angle_alpha   90.00
_cell.angle_beta   90.00
_cell.angle_gamma   90.00
#
_symmetry.space_group_name_H-M   'P 1'
#
loop_
_entity.id
_entity.type
_entity.pdbx_description
1 polymer ?
#
loop_
_entity_poly.entity_id
_entity_poly.type
_entity_poly.pdbx_seq_one_letter_code
_entity_poly.pdbx_strand_id
1 'polypeptide(L)'
;MAARGLLAVLFGAGIVLGGCMQSTIEPASEANFTPRDKKLLAAAPYEKAAIPEPYKRHIVEYHRKEMAGTIVIDSDARYLYYVLPDHKAIRYGVTVGEEALTFSGVAKIGSMTEWPSWTPTAEIKKRMDVPDFVGPGPQNPMGARAMYLYANNKDTLYRIHGTNQPEYIGEAISSGCIRLTNEDVIDLYKRVKVGTVVVVLAPHEGDSPANPRVASAAGRFR
;
A
#
# COMPACT_ATOMS: atom_id res chain seq x y z
N MET A 1 -23.06 74.39 -17.57
CA MET A 1 -21.86 73.57 -17.87
C MET A 1 -21.96 72.33 -16.97
N ALA A 2 -22.32 71.21 -17.56
CA ALA A 2 -22.56 69.95 -16.84
C ALA A 2 -21.38 69.03 -17.05
N ALA A 3 -20.70 68.67 -15.96
CA ALA A 3 -19.63 67.67 -15.96
C ALA A 3 -20.21 66.23 -15.76
N ARG A 4 -20.09 65.39 -16.76
CA ARG A 4 -20.45 63.97 -16.71
C ARG A 4 -19.31 63.17 -16.09
N GLY A 5 -19.50 62.65 -14.88
CA GLY A 5 -18.62 61.70 -14.27
C GLY A 5 -18.79 60.30 -14.88
N LEU A 6 -17.70 59.73 -15.40
CA LEU A 6 -17.65 58.39 -15.95
C LEU A 6 -17.34 57.40 -14.81
N LEU A 7 -18.30 56.50 -14.52
CA LEU A 7 -18.16 55.48 -13.52
C LEU A 7 -17.51 54.25 -14.19
N ALA A 8 -16.24 53.98 -13.89
CA ALA A 8 -15.55 52.78 -14.34
C ALA A 8 -15.89 51.60 -13.42
N VAL A 9 -16.60 50.61 -13.95
CA VAL A 9 -16.87 49.33 -13.27
C VAL A 9 -15.68 48.42 -13.53
N LEU A 10 -14.89 48.17 -12.49
CA LEU A 10 -13.82 47.18 -12.48
C LEU A 10 -14.43 45.80 -12.27
N PHE A 11 -14.48 44.99 -13.30
CA PHE A 11 -14.74 43.55 -13.22
C PHE A 11 -13.50 42.87 -12.65
N GLY A 12 -13.55 42.52 -11.37
CA GLY A 12 -12.54 41.67 -10.76
C GLY A 12 -12.71 40.23 -11.24
N ALA A 13 -11.83 39.75 -12.12
CA ALA A 13 -11.74 38.35 -12.45
C ALA A 13 -11.19 37.59 -11.25
N GLY A 14 -12.05 36.91 -10.51
CA GLY A 14 -11.66 36.00 -9.45
C GLY A 14 -10.97 34.79 -10.08
N ILE A 15 -9.65 34.72 -9.92
CA ILE A 15 -8.88 33.50 -10.23
C ILE A 15 -9.22 32.46 -9.15
N VAL A 16 -10.07 31.49 -9.50
CA VAL A 16 -10.27 30.30 -8.68
C VAL A 16 -8.99 29.49 -8.82
N LEU A 17 -8.08 29.66 -7.88
CA LEU A 17 -6.96 28.75 -7.67
C LEU A 17 -7.55 27.40 -7.24
N GLY A 18 -7.74 26.50 -8.20
CA GLY A 18 -7.97 25.09 -7.94
C GLY A 18 -6.78 24.55 -7.16
N GLY A 19 -6.88 24.57 -5.82
CA GLY A 19 -5.89 23.94 -4.98
C GLY A 19 -5.88 22.44 -5.29
N CYS A 20 -4.85 21.96 -5.95
CA CYS A 20 -4.49 20.54 -5.89
C CYS A 20 -4.34 20.23 -4.40
N MET A 21 -5.27 19.46 -3.82
CA MET A 21 -5.10 18.93 -2.47
C MET A 21 -3.87 18.04 -2.51
N GLN A 22 -2.73 18.58 -2.09
CA GLN A 22 -1.52 17.81 -1.89
C GLN A 22 -1.83 16.80 -0.78
N SER A 23 -1.81 15.52 -1.15
CA SER A 23 -1.84 14.43 -0.19
C SER A 23 -0.68 14.62 0.77
N THR A 24 -0.97 14.80 2.06
CA THR A 24 0.06 14.98 3.07
C THR A 24 0.86 13.69 3.16
N ILE A 25 2.14 13.73 2.83
CA ILE A 25 3.05 12.61 3.04
C ILE A 25 3.22 12.47 4.54
N GLU A 26 2.74 11.37 5.12
CA GLU A 26 3.12 11.00 6.48
C GLU A 26 4.49 10.29 6.42
N PRO A 27 5.57 10.89 6.91
CA PRO A 27 6.83 10.18 7.03
C PRO A 27 6.63 8.96 7.93
N ALA A 28 7.34 7.87 7.64
CA ALA A 28 7.38 6.72 8.54
C ALA A 28 7.92 7.21 9.88
N SER A 29 7.03 7.39 10.86
CA SER A 29 7.43 7.92 12.17
C SER A 29 8.24 6.86 12.90
N GLU A 30 9.56 7.05 13.01
CA GLU A 30 10.45 6.22 13.83
C GLU A 30 10.03 6.21 15.32
N ALA A 31 9.21 7.18 15.76
CA ALA A 31 8.57 7.18 17.07
C ALA A 31 7.70 5.94 17.28
N ASN A 32 7.24 5.30 16.21
CA ASN A 32 6.45 4.08 16.25
C ASN A 32 7.27 2.78 16.34
N PHE A 33 8.59 2.83 16.23
CA PHE A 33 9.43 1.64 16.24
C PHE A 33 9.77 1.23 17.67
N THR A 34 9.62 -0.07 17.95
CA THR A 34 10.12 -0.64 19.20
C THR A 34 11.66 -0.58 19.23
N PRO A 35 12.30 -0.67 20.40
CA PRO A 35 13.75 -0.78 20.48
C PRO A 35 14.32 -1.94 19.64
N ARG A 36 13.58 -3.05 19.56
CA ARG A 36 13.93 -4.21 18.71
C ARG A 36 13.88 -3.84 17.24
N ASP A 37 12.83 -3.13 16.79
CA ASP A 37 12.71 -2.68 15.41
C ASP A 37 13.87 -1.77 15.02
N LYS A 38 14.18 -0.77 15.84
CA LYS A 38 15.29 0.16 15.61
C LYS A 38 16.62 -0.57 15.47
N LYS A 39 16.90 -1.52 16.39
CA LYS A 39 18.12 -2.32 16.36
C LYS A 39 18.25 -3.16 15.10
N LEU A 40 17.18 -3.87 14.73
CA LEU A 40 17.21 -4.79 13.57
C LEU A 40 17.23 -4.02 12.24
N LEU A 41 16.48 -2.92 12.11
CA LEU A 41 16.49 -2.10 10.91
C LEU A 41 17.83 -1.36 10.71
N ALA A 42 18.47 -0.92 11.79
CA ALA A 42 19.81 -0.32 11.73
C ALA A 42 20.89 -1.31 11.29
N ALA A 43 20.69 -2.61 11.53
CA ALA A 43 21.59 -3.68 11.14
C ALA A 43 21.22 -4.30 9.77
N ALA A 44 20.28 -3.71 9.03
CA ALA A 44 19.87 -4.23 7.74
C ALA A 44 21.04 -4.19 6.74
N PRO A 45 21.32 -5.30 6.03
CA PRO A 45 22.45 -5.39 5.10
C PRO A 45 22.17 -4.76 3.73
N TYR A 46 21.01 -4.16 3.55
CA TYR A 46 20.59 -3.48 2.32
C TYR A 46 20.53 -1.97 2.55
N GLU A 47 20.86 -1.22 1.54
CA GLU A 47 20.70 0.24 1.56
C GLU A 47 19.20 0.60 1.62
N LYS A 48 18.88 1.74 2.26
CA LYS A 48 17.53 2.30 2.18
C LYS A 48 17.23 2.61 0.72
N ALA A 49 16.36 1.84 0.11
CA ALA A 49 15.95 2.06 -1.27
C ALA A 49 15.26 3.43 -1.41
N ALA A 50 15.55 4.12 -2.49
CA ALA A 50 14.82 5.32 -2.87
C ALA A 50 13.46 4.87 -3.47
N ILE A 51 12.43 4.80 -2.62
CA ILE A 51 11.08 4.46 -3.08
C ILE A 51 10.59 5.55 -4.02
N PRO A 52 10.14 5.21 -5.26
CA PRO A 52 9.57 6.18 -6.19
C PRO A 52 8.39 6.92 -5.56
N GLU A 53 8.27 8.24 -5.83
CA GLU A 53 7.28 9.11 -5.21
C GLU A 53 5.84 8.57 -5.23
N PRO A 54 5.34 7.99 -6.34
CA PRO A 54 3.99 7.44 -6.35
C PRO A 54 3.75 6.31 -5.34
N TYR A 55 4.81 5.58 -4.97
CA TYR A 55 4.75 4.43 -4.07
C TYR A 55 5.14 4.74 -2.62
N LYS A 56 5.46 5.98 -2.31
CA LYS A 56 5.58 6.41 -0.92
C LYS A 56 4.21 6.38 -0.24
N ARG A 57 4.21 6.29 1.08
CA ARG A 57 2.98 6.31 1.86
C ARG A 57 2.33 7.69 1.83
N HIS A 58 1.02 7.74 1.52
CA HIS A 58 0.24 8.96 1.46
C HIS A 58 -1.13 8.78 2.12
N ILE A 59 -1.69 9.86 2.68
CA ILE A 59 -3.13 9.95 2.91
C ILE A 59 -3.77 10.45 1.61
N VAL A 60 -4.75 9.70 1.13
CA VAL A 60 -5.44 9.97 -0.13
C VAL A 60 -6.95 10.01 0.08
N GLU A 61 -7.67 10.68 -0.83
CA GLU A 61 -9.12 10.56 -0.93
C GLU A 61 -9.49 9.12 -1.35
N TYR A 62 -10.54 8.59 -0.73
CA TYR A 62 -10.99 7.22 -0.94
C TYR A 62 -12.50 7.17 -1.08
N HIS A 63 -13.00 6.98 -2.30
CA HIS A 63 -14.42 7.06 -2.63
C HIS A 63 -15.07 5.69 -2.90
N ARG A 64 -14.39 4.60 -2.58
CA ARG A 64 -14.95 3.26 -2.68
C ARG A 64 -15.81 2.95 -1.44
N LYS A 65 -16.54 1.81 -1.51
CA LYS A 65 -17.57 1.42 -0.52
C LYS A 65 -17.05 0.76 0.75
N GLU A 66 -15.77 0.39 0.79
CA GLU A 66 -15.21 -0.37 1.91
C GLU A 66 -15.20 0.49 3.18
N MET A 67 -15.57 -0.13 4.32
CA MET A 67 -15.67 0.56 5.60
C MET A 67 -14.31 0.90 6.19
N ALA A 68 -14.24 1.95 7.00
CA ALA A 68 -13.05 2.29 7.78
C ALA A 68 -12.54 1.08 8.59
N GLY A 69 -11.22 0.89 8.62
CA GLY A 69 -10.54 -0.26 9.22
C GLY A 69 -10.36 -1.45 8.28
N THR A 70 -10.87 -1.40 7.05
CA THR A 70 -10.63 -2.42 6.02
C THR A 70 -9.30 -2.19 5.32
N ILE A 71 -8.60 -3.27 4.98
CA ILE A 71 -7.49 -3.24 4.03
C ILE A 71 -8.05 -3.54 2.63
N VAL A 72 -7.65 -2.75 1.64
CA VAL A 72 -7.98 -3.01 0.22
C VAL A 72 -6.68 -3.09 -0.57
N ILE A 73 -6.53 -4.16 -1.36
CA ILE A 73 -5.34 -4.40 -2.17
C ILE A 73 -5.73 -4.27 -3.64
N ASP A 74 -5.11 -3.32 -4.32
CA ASP A 74 -5.17 -3.12 -5.77
C ASP A 74 -3.84 -3.60 -6.38
N SER A 75 -3.84 -4.83 -6.86
CA SER A 75 -2.64 -5.45 -7.41
C SER A 75 -2.22 -4.81 -8.74
N ASP A 76 -3.17 -4.33 -9.55
CA ASP A 76 -2.88 -3.67 -10.82
C ASP A 76 -2.16 -2.34 -10.63
N ALA A 77 -2.61 -1.57 -9.64
CA ALA A 77 -2.00 -0.29 -9.28
C ALA A 77 -0.75 -0.44 -8.39
N ARG A 78 -0.55 -1.61 -7.79
CA ARG A 78 0.51 -1.91 -6.81
C ARG A 78 0.39 -1.06 -5.55
N TYR A 79 -0.86 -0.95 -5.05
CA TYR A 79 -1.20 -0.22 -3.85
C TYR A 79 -1.96 -1.09 -2.85
N LEU A 80 -1.71 -0.82 -1.58
CA LEU A 80 -2.52 -1.25 -0.47
C LEU A 80 -3.11 -0.02 0.21
N TYR A 81 -4.41 -0.04 0.47
CA TYR A 81 -5.14 1.02 1.15
C TYR A 81 -5.59 0.52 2.52
N TYR A 82 -5.30 1.28 3.57
CA TYR A 82 -5.96 1.14 4.86
C TYR A 82 -7.02 2.23 4.97
N VAL A 83 -8.29 1.83 4.91
CA VAL A 83 -9.43 2.74 4.84
C VAL A 83 -9.60 3.46 6.18
N LEU A 84 -9.68 4.78 6.11
CA LEU A 84 -9.94 5.69 7.22
C LEU A 84 -11.40 6.21 7.17
N PRO A 85 -11.89 6.86 8.26
CA PRO A 85 -13.11 7.66 8.20
C PRO A 85 -13.01 8.81 7.16
N ASP A 86 -14.12 9.48 6.90
CA ASP A 86 -14.20 10.72 6.11
C ASP A 86 -13.66 10.59 4.68
N HIS A 87 -13.97 9.47 4.04
CA HIS A 87 -13.56 9.20 2.64
C HIS A 87 -12.06 9.30 2.40
N LYS A 88 -11.25 8.88 3.36
CA LYS A 88 -9.79 8.84 3.27
C LYS A 88 -9.24 7.43 3.39
N ALA A 89 -8.02 7.26 2.93
CA ALA A 89 -7.23 6.05 3.19
C ALA A 89 -5.75 6.40 3.31
N ILE A 90 -5.01 5.58 4.06
CA ILE A 90 -3.55 5.54 3.94
C ILE A 90 -3.24 4.60 2.80
N ARG A 91 -2.55 5.11 1.79
CA ARG A 91 -2.08 4.34 0.63
C ARG A 91 -0.62 4.00 0.82
N TYR A 92 -0.30 2.73 0.70
CA TYR A 92 1.05 2.18 0.73
C TYR A 92 1.41 1.64 -0.65
N GLY A 93 2.61 1.91 -1.13
CA GLY A 93 3.18 1.21 -2.28
C GLY A 93 3.55 -0.22 -1.92
N VAL A 94 3.28 -1.15 -2.80
CA VAL A 94 3.54 -2.58 -2.56
C VAL A 94 4.24 -3.24 -3.74
N THR A 95 4.99 -4.30 -3.45
CA THR A 95 5.35 -5.31 -4.45
C THR A 95 4.28 -6.38 -4.43
N VAL A 96 3.80 -6.78 -5.59
CA VAL A 96 2.84 -7.87 -5.77
C VAL A 96 3.46 -9.01 -6.57
N GLY A 97 2.85 -10.19 -6.54
CA GLY A 97 3.28 -11.33 -7.37
C GLY A 97 2.50 -11.38 -8.66
N GLU A 98 3.08 -12.03 -9.68
CA GLU A 98 2.30 -12.41 -10.87
C GLU A 98 1.11 -13.31 -10.48
N GLU A 99 1.31 -14.19 -9.50
CA GLU A 99 0.28 -15.09 -8.96
C GLU A 99 -0.67 -14.40 -7.99
N ALA A 100 -0.38 -13.20 -7.49
CA ALA A 100 -1.31 -12.42 -6.65
C ALA A 100 -2.60 -12.08 -7.42
N LEU A 101 -2.53 -12.05 -8.73
CA LEU A 101 -3.70 -11.90 -9.61
C LEU A 101 -4.65 -13.11 -9.56
N THR A 102 -4.23 -14.24 -9.02
CA THR A 102 -5.06 -15.45 -8.93
C THR A 102 -5.99 -15.45 -7.73
N PHE A 103 -5.69 -14.67 -6.67
CA PHE A 103 -6.57 -14.50 -5.52
C PHE A 103 -7.23 -13.12 -5.58
N SER A 104 -8.54 -13.11 -5.71
CA SER A 104 -9.39 -11.95 -5.52
C SER A 104 -10.55 -12.30 -4.62
N GLY A 105 -11.08 -11.33 -3.88
CA GLY A 105 -12.19 -11.53 -2.98
C GLY A 105 -11.91 -11.04 -1.56
N VAL A 106 -12.67 -11.57 -0.61
CA VAL A 106 -12.62 -11.13 0.79
C VAL A 106 -11.92 -12.19 1.65
N ALA A 107 -10.92 -11.72 2.38
CA ALA A 107 -10.20 -12.48 3.40
C ALA A 107 -10.24 -11.73 4.74
N LYS A 108 -9.67 -12.34 5.77
CA LYS A 108 -9.43 -11.71 7.07
C LYS A 108 -8.01 -12.02 7.51
N ILE A 109 -7.42 -11.12 8.29
CA ILE A 109 -6.18 -11.42 9.01
C ILE A 109 -6.51 -12.51 10.04
N GLY A 110 -5.93 -13.70 9.87
CA GLY A 110 -6.13 -14.83 10.79
C GLY A 110 -5.05 -14.91 11.86
N SER A 111 -3.81 -14.50 11.54
CA SER A 111 -2.70 -14.40 12.49
C SER A 111 -1.74 -13.30 12.11
N MET A 112 -0.95 -12.87 13.10
CA MET A 112 -0.02 -11.76 12.99
C MET A 112 1.28 -12.10 13.72
N THR A 113 2.43 -11.79 13.13
CA THR A 113 3.74 -12.13 13.72
C THR A 113 4.72 -10.97 13.53
N GLU A 114 5.46 -10.64 14.58
CA GLU A 114 6.59 -9.71 14.54
C GLU A 114 7.87 -10.48 14.27
N TRP A 115 8.67 -9.98 13.34
CA TRP A 115 9.94 -10.56 12.95
C TRP A 115 9.84 -12.09 12.77
N PRO A 116 9.02 -12.55 11.80
CA PRO A 116 8.80 -13.98 11.59
C PRO A 116 10.07 -14.68 11.13
N SER A 117 10.13 -15.98 11.34
CA SER A 117 11.02 -16.86 10.57
C SER A 117 10.40 -17.14 9.21
N TRP A 118 11.22 -17.61 8.27
CA TRP A 118 10.77 -17.99 6.95
C TRP A 118 11.24 -19.40 6.60
N THR A 119 10.31 -20.23 6.15
CA THR A 119 10.56 -21.53 5.55
C THR A 119 9.96 -21.50 4.15
N PRO A 120 10.77 -21.56 3.07
CA PRO A 120 10.26 -21.54 1.72
C PRO A 120 9.38 -22.75 1.45
N THR A 121 8.31 -22.53 0.67
CA THR A 121 7.46 -23.63 0.20
C THR A 121 8.24 -24.51 -0.79
N ALA A 122 7.77 -25.74 -1.01
CA ALA A 122 8.38 -26.64 -2.00
C ALA A 122 8.39 -26.00 -3.41
N GLU A 123 7.38 -25.16 -3.71
CA GLU A 123 7.27 -24.48 -4.99
C GLU A 123 8.34 -23.38 -5.17
N ILE A 124 8.60 -22.61 -4.10
CA ILE A 124 9.68 -21.61 -4.10
C ILE A 124 11.04 -22.30 -4.28
N LYS A 125 11.29 -23.42 -3.58
CA LYS A 125 12.54 -24.18 -3.70
C LYS A 125 12.76 -24.76 -5.10
N LYS A 126 11.70 -25.05 -5.86
CA LYS A 126 11.82 -25.50 -7.25
C LYS A 126 12.27 -24.39 -8.20
N ARG A 127 11.90 -23.15 -7.89
CA ARG A 127 12.15 -22.00 -8.76
C ARG A 127 13.41 -21.22 -8.40
N MET A 128 13.85 -21.32 -7.15
CA MET A 128 14.93 -20.50 -6.62
C MET A 128 15.83 -21.34 -5.72
N ASP A 129 17.12 -21.10 -5.82
CA ASP A 129 18.09 -21.60 -4.84
C ASP A 129 18.00 -20.74 -3.58
N VAL A 130 17.34 -21.26 -2.56
CA VAL A 130 17.07 -20.56 -1.30
C VAL A 130 17.37 -21.48 -0.11
N PRO A 131 17.77 -20.92 1.05
CA PRO A 131 17.99 -21.70 2.26
C PRO A 131 16.71 -22.42 2.70
N ASP A 132 16.87 -23.57 3.35
CA ASP A 132 15.74 -24.30 3.93
C ASP A 132 15.00 -23.54 5.03
N PHE A 133 15.69 -22.62 5.70
CA PHE A 133 15.17 -21.83 6.79
C PHE A 133 15.93 -20.52 6.94
N VAL A 134 15.22 -19.42 7.18
CA VAL A 134 15.80 -18.13 7.56
C VAL A 134 15.18 -17.69 8.88
N GLY A 135 16.03 -17.47 9.88
CA GLY A 135 15.61 -16.98 11.20
C GLY A 135 15.06 -15.53 11.15
N PRO A 136 14.46 -15.04 12.27
CA PRO A 136 14.02 -13.67 12.37
C PRO A 136 15.18 -12.68 12.20
N GLY A 137 14.99 -11.64 11.40
CA GLY A 137 16.00 -10.62 11.22
C GLY A 137 15.87 -9.82 9.92
N PRO A 138 16.75 -8.83 9.70
CA PRO A 138 16.68 -7.94 8.55
C PRO A 138 16.99 -8.63 7.21
N GLN A 139 17.64 -9.80 7.23
CA GLN A 139 17.91 -10.60 6.01
C GLN A 139 16.73 -11.50 5.62
N ASN A 140 15.73 -11.62 6.50
CA ASN A 140 14.57 -12.47 6.26
C ASN A 140 13.65 -11.85 5.21
N PRO A 141 13.28 -12.59 4.14
CA PRO A 141 12.40 -12.06 3.10
C PRO A 141 11.00 -11.68 3.58
N MET A 142 10.55 -12.19 4.75
CA MET A 142 9.28 -11.78 5.37
C MET A 142 9.37 -10.43 6.09
N GLY A 143 10.55 -9.87 6.26
CA GLY A 143 10.77 -8.58 6.91
C GLY A 143 10.32 -8.50 8.35
N ALA A 144 9.96 -7.28 8.77
CA ALA A 144 9.69 -6.95 10.17
C ALA A 144 8.35 -7.48 10.71
N ARG A 145 7.35 -7.67 9.85
CA ARG A 145 5.98 -8.10 10.22
C ARG A 145 5.40 -8.99 9.15
N ALA A 146 4.52 -9.92 9.57
CA ALA A 146 3.70 -10.70 8.66
C ALA A 146 2.26 -10.80 9.18
N MET A 147 1.30 -10.66 8.28
CA MET A 147 -0.13 -10.85 8.48
C MET A 147 -0.61 -11.94 7.53
N TYR A 148 -1.15 -13.01 8.09
CA TYR A 148 -1.56 -14.22 7.37
C TYR A 148 -3.05 -14.13 7.02
N LEU A 149 -3.40 -14.31 5.74
CA LEU A 149 -4.76 -14.11 5.26
C LEU A 149 -5.53 -15.42 5.21
N TYR A 150 -6.75 -15.40 5.74
CA TYR A 150 -7.66 -16.54 5.77
C TYR A 150 -8.97 -16.19 5.07
N ALA A 151 -9.44 -17.08 4.22
CA ALA A 151 -10.76 -17.01 3.60
C ALA A 151 -11.53 -18.29 3.92
N ASN A 152 -12.80 -18.19 4.32
CA ASN A 152 -13.63 -19.33 4.71
C ASN A 152 -12.95 -20.25 5.74
N ASN A 153 -12.27 -19.65 6.73
CA ASN A 153 -11.49 -20.33 7.77
C ASN A 153 -10.32 -21.21 7.26
N LYS A 154 -9.90 -21.02 6.02
CA LYS A 154 -8.75 -21.70 5.44
C LYS A 154 -7.64 -20.70 5.19
N ASP A 155 -6.40 -21.09 5.45
CA ASP A 155 -5.21 -20.34 5.07
C ASP A 155 -5.16 -20.21 3.55
N THR A 156 -5.15 -18.98 3.06
CA THR A 156 -5.08 -18.69 1.63
C THR A 156 -3.68 -18.85 1.05
N LEU A 157 -2.67 -19.04 1.91
CA LEU A 157 -1.25 -18.94 1.59
C LEU A 157 -0.80 -17.52 1.17
N TYR A 158 -1.70 -16.55 1.14
CA TYR A 158 -1.38 -15.14 0.90
C TYR A 158 -0.99 -14.45 2.20
N ARG A 159 -0.03 -13.57 2.11
CA ARG A 159 0.53 -12.82 3.24
C ARG A 159 0.68 -11.36 2.84
N ILE A 160 0.48 -10.48 3.81
CA ILE A 160 0.93 -9.09 3.78
C ILE A 160 2.13 -9.03 4.72
N HIS A 161 3.31 -8.67 4.21
CA HIS A 161 4.53 -8.70 5.02
C HIS A 161 5.56 -7.63 4.62
N GLY A 162 6.60 -7.46 5.42
CA GLY A 162 7.74 -6.62 5.09
C GLY A 162 8.63 -7.25 4.02
N THR A 163 9.77 -6.61 3.75
CA THR A 163 10.72 -7.14 2.77
C THR A 163 12.15 -6.80 3.17
N ASN A 164 13.09 -7.62 2.73
CA ASN A 164 14.52 -7.33 2.72
C ASN A 164 14.98 -6.80 1.35
N GLN A 165 14.05 -6.55 0.43
CA GLN A 165 14.28 -6.06 -0.94
C GLN A 165 13.36 -4.87 -1.23
N PRO A 166 13.52 -3.72 -0.52
CA PRO A 166 12.63 -2.57 -0.66
C PRO A 166 12.72 -1.89 -2.03
N GLU A 167 13.78 -2.13 -2.80
CA GLU A 167 13.98 -1.61 -4.16
C GLU A 167 12.90 -2.05 -5.16
N TYR A 168 12.18 -3.15 -4.87
CA TYR A 168 11.13 -3.67 -5.74
C TYR A 168 9.72 -3.17 -5.39
N ILE A 169 9.59 -2.21 -4.48
CA ILE A 169 8.28 -1.58 -4.21
C ILE A 169 7.77 -0.87 -5.47
N GLY A 170 6.55 -1.21 -5.87
CA GLY A 170 5.95 -0.76 -7.12
C GLY A 170 6.06 -1.76 -8.27
N GLU A 171 6.66 -2.94 -8.06
CA GLU A 171 6.84 -3.97 -9.08
C GLU A 171 5.95 -5.20 -8.85
N ALA A 172 5.78 -6.02 -9.89
CA ALA A 172 5.01 -7.26 -9.85
C ALA A 172 5.95 -8.46 -10.08
N ILE A 173 6.69 -8.85 -9.03
CA ILE A 173 7.74 -9.86 -9.10
C ILE A 173 7.68 -10.91 -7.98
N SER A 174 6.72 -10.83 -7.06
CA SER A 174 6.64 -11.79 -5.96
C SER A 174 5.88 -13.05 -6.35
N SER A 175 6.05 -14.14 -5.59
CA SER A 175 5.34 -15.41 -5.80
C SER A 175 3.91 -15.40 -5.18
N GLY A 176 3.24 -14.24 -5.11
CA GLY A 176 1.86 -14.12 -4.64
C GLY A 176 1.68 -13.28 -3.38
N CYS A 177 2.69 -13.09 -2.54
CA CYS A 177 2.57 -12.27 -1.33
C CYS A 177 2.65 -10.77 -1.63
N ILE A 178 2.00 -9.98 -0.78
CA ILE A 178 2.00 -8.52 -0.83
C ILE A 178 3.11 -8.01 0.08
N ARG A 179 4.13 -7.36 -0.50
CA ARG A 179 5.30 -6.89 0.25
C ARG A 179 5.25 -5.37 0.40
N LEU A 180 5.51 -4.89 1.60
CA LEU A 180 5.70 -3.48 1.95
C LEU A 180 7.15 -3.25 2.36
N THR A 181 7.59 -1.99 2.41
CA THR A 181 8.82 -1.68 3.16
C THR A 181 8.65 -2.10 4.62
N ASN A 182 9.75 -2.32 5.33
CA ASN A 182 9.67 -2.69 6.75
C ASN A 182 9.05 -1.57 7.60
N GLU A 183 9.30 -0.33 7.25
CA GLU A 183 8.73 0.85 7.90
C GLU A 183 7.20 0.89 7.72
N ASP A 184 6.71 0.64 6.51
CA ASP A 184 5.29 0.69 6.19
C ASP A 184 4.52 -0.50 6.77
N VAL A 185 5.11 -1.70 6.76
CA VAL A 185 4.44 -2.86 7.36
C VAL A 185 4.38 -2.73 8.89
N ILE A 186 5.35 -2.09 9.55
CA ILE A 186 5.29 -1.80 10.99
C ILE A 186 4.16 -0.81 11.28
N ASP A 187 4.01 0.23 10.45
CA ASP A 187 2.91 1.20 10.58
C ASP A 187 1.54 0.53 10.38
N LEU A 188 1.37 -0.23 9.30
CA LEU A 188 0.12 -0.96 9.01
C LEU A 188 -0.22 -1.95 10.12
N TYR A 189 0.77 -2.73 10.60
CA TYR A 189 0.59 -3.73 11.65
C TYR A 189 0.00 -3.16 12.94
N LYS A 190 0.34 -1.93 13.30
CA LYS A 190 -0.19 -1.26 14.49
C LYS A 190 -1.64 -0.79 14.33
N ARG A 191 -2.11 -0.63 13.09
CA ARG A 191 -3.46 -0.16 12.79
C ARG A 191 -4.48 -1.28 12.72
N VAL A 192 -4.03 -2.52 12.55
CA VAL A 192 -4.85 -3.69 12.29
C VAL A 192 -4.80 -4.71 13.42
N LYS A 193 -5.69 -5.69 13.38
CA LYS A 193 -5.77 -6.80 14.34
C LYS A 193 -6.23 -8.08 13.65
N VAL A 194 -6.09 -9.21 14.33
CA VAL A 194 -6.74 -10.45 13.90
C VAL A 194 -8.24 -10.21 13.73
N GLY A 195 -8.79 -10.67 12.62
CA GLY A 195 -10.17 -10.41 12.18
C GLY A 195 -10.35 -9.19 11.29
N THR A 196 -9.33 -8.32 11.11
CA THR A 196 -9.39 -7.21 10.13
C THR A 196 -9.72 -7.76 8.75
N VAL A 197 -10.71 -7.16 8.10
CA VAL A 197 -11.15 -7.51 6.74
C VAL A 197 -10.13 -7.05 5.72
N VAL A 198 -9.83 -7.91 4.76
CA VAL A 198 -8.94 -7.63 3.62
C VAL A 198 -9.70 -7.93 2.35
N VAL A 199 -9.85 -6.94 1.51
CA VAL A 199 -10.44 -7.05 0.17
C VAL A 199 -9.31 -7.03 -0.85
N VAL A 200 -9.16 -8.09 -1.62
CA VAL A 200 -8.25 -8.12 -2.77
C VAL A 200 -9.09 -7.93 -4.01
N LEU A 201 -8.87 -6.83 -4.72
CA LEU A 201 -9.63 -6.48 -5.91
C LEU A 201 -9.37 -7.49 -7.03
N ALA A 202 -10.41 -7.77 -7.81
CA ALA A 202 -10.23 -8.53 -9.04
C ALA A 202 -9.41 -7.70 -10.06
N PRO A 203 -8.74 -8.33 -11.02
CA PRO A 203 -8.06 -7.61 -12.09
C PRO A 203 -9.00 -6.60 -12.75
N HIS A 204 -8.49 -5.39 -12.98
CA HIS A 204 -9.23 -4.25 -13.57
C HIS A 204 -10.42 -3.74 -12.73
N GLU A 205 -10.53 -4.10 -11.46
CA GLU A 205 -11.56 -3.58 -10.55
C GLU A 205 -11.11 -2.30 -9.82
N GLY A 206 -9.80 -2.05 -9.70
CA GLY A 206 -9.22 -0.87 -9.05
C GLY A 206 -9.36 0.42 -9.87
N ASP A 207 -8.97 1.54 -9.26
CA ASP A 207 -8.98 2.87 -9.89
C ASP A 207 -7.68 3.16 -10.68
N SER A 208 -6.91 2.13 -10.98
CA SER A 208 -5.69 2.24 -11.78
C SER A 208 -5.97 2.80 -13.18
N PRO A 209 -5.08 3.63 -13.76
CA PRO A 209 -5.16 4.01 -15.17
C PRO A 209 -5.20 2.82 -16.13
N ALA A 210 -4.71 1.64 -15.72
CA ALA A 210 -4.84 0.39 -16.46
C ALA A 210 -6.29 -0.17 -16.45
N ASN A 211 -7.19 0.36 -15.59
CA ASN A 211 -8.59 -0.06 -15.57
C ASN A 211 -9.36 0.56 -16.74
N PRO A 212 -9.96 -0.25 -17.65
CA PRO A 212 -10.70 0.26 -18.81
C PRO A 212 -11.86 1.21 -18.43
N ARG A 213 -12.45 1.04 -17.22
CA ARG A 213 -13.53 1.92 -16.73
C ARG A 213 -13.04 3.34 -16.44
N VAL A 214 -11.85 3.48 -15.86
CA VAL A 214 -11.23 4.78 -15.57
C VAL A 214 -10.72 5.43 -16.85
N ALA A 215 -10.09 4.65 -17.75
CA ALA A 215 -9.64 5.14 -19.04
C ALA A 215 -10.79 5.71 -19.89
N SER A 216 -11.97 5.07 -19.88
CA SER A 216 -13.16 5.54 -20.62
C SER A 216 -13.76 6.83 -20.03
N ALA A 217 -13.63 7.06 -18.71
CA ALA A 217 -14.09 8.29 -18.07
C ALA A 217 -13.18 9.48 -18.42
N ALA A 218 -11.86 9.29 -18.44
CA ALA A 218 -10.91 10.33 -18.81
C ALA A 218 -11.05 10.79 -20.28
N GLY A 219 -11.52 9.92 -21.17
CA GLY A 219 -11.76 10.24 -22.59
C GLY A 219 -13.01 11.07 -22.88
N ARG A 220 -13.94 11.24 -21.91
CA ARG A 220 -15.18 12.01 -22.08
C ARG A 220 -15.06 13.52 -21.75
N PHE A 221 -13.91 13.95 -21.26
CA PHE A 221 -13.64 15.35 -20.91
C PHE A 221 -12.64 16.03 -21.85
N ARG A 222 -12.54 15.57 -23.10
CA ARG A 222 -11.79 16.25 -24.16
C ARG A 222 -12.74 16.88 -25.17
#